data_27258484152d453ba72f7676633ed422
#
_entry.id   27258484152d453ba72f7676633ed422
#
_cell.length_a   1.000
_cell.length_b   1.000
_cell.length_c   1.000
_cell.angle_alpha   90.00
_cell.angle_beta   90.00
_cell.angle_gamma   90.00
#
_symmetry.space_group_name_H-M   'P 1'
#
loop_
_entity.id
_entity.type
_entity.pdbx_description
1 polymer ?
#
loop_
_entity_poly.entity_id
_entity_poly.type
_entity_poly.pdbx_seq_one_letter_code
_entity_poly.pdbx_strand_id
1 'polypeptide(L)' 'SFKQIGQLFGKTESWARVTFHRAKQKIQDMLKEEDK' A
#
# COMPACT_ATOMS: atom_id res chain seq x y z
N SER A 1 -1.36 -5.43 -11.25
CA SER A 1 -2.58 -4.70 -10.95
C SER A 1 -3.10 -5.08 -9.57
N PHE A 2 -3.97 -4.22 -9.04
CA PHE A 2 -4.54 -4.47 -7.72
C PHE A 2 -5.38 -5.75 -7.71
N LYS A 3 -6.03 -6.03 -8.82
CA LYS A 3 -6.83 -7.24 -8.90
C LYS A 3 -5.97 -8.48 -8.77
N GLN A 4 -4.82 -8.49 -9.42
CA GLN A 4 -3.92 -9.62 -9.35
C GLN A 4 -3.30 -9.76 -7.97
N ILE A 5 -2.96 -8.65 -7.36
CA ILE A 5 -2.40 -8.67 -6.01
C ILE A 5 -3.42 -9.21 -5.02
N GLY A 6 -4.67 -8.76 -5.14
CA GLY A 6 -5.71 -9.26 -4.27
C GLY A 6 -5.90 -10.76 -4.41
N GLN A 7 -5.89 -11.25 -5.65
CA GLN A 7 -6.05 -12.68 -5.90
C GLN A 7 -4.89 -13.48 -5.30
N LEU A 8 -3.70 -12.94 -5.40
CA LEU A 8 -2.51 -13.63 -4.90
C LEU A 8 -2.60 -13.87 -3.39
N PHE A 9 -3.16 -12.92 -2.68
CA PHE A 9 -3.30 -13.01 -1.23
C PHE A 9 -4.67 -13.51 -0.80
N GLY A 10 -5.51 -13.90 -1.73
CA GLY A 10 -6.86 -14.36 -1.39
C GLY A 10 -7.74 -13.22 -0.88
N LYS A 11 -7.49 -12.02 -1.33
CA LYS A 11 -8.24 -10.84 -0.91
C LYS A 11 -8.91 -10.18 -2.10
N THR A 12 -9.65 -9.12 -1.82
CA THR A 12 -10.33 -8.37 -2.87
C THR A 12 -9.41 -7.31 -3.46
N GLU A 13 -9.86 -6.77 -4.60
CA GLU A 13 -9.13 -5.68 -5.23
C GLU A 13 -9.11 -4.45 -4.33
N SER A 14 -10.21 -4.20 -3.63
CA SER A 14 -10.29 -3.07 -2.71
C SER A 14 -9.26 -3.21 -1.59
N TRP A 15 -9.08 -4.42 -1.09
CA TRP A 15 -8.09 -4.65 -0.06
C TRP A 15 -6.68 -4.32 -0.55
N ALA A 16 -6.36 -4.75 -1.76
CA ALA A 16 -5.05 -4.50 -2.31
C ALA A 16 -4.79 -3.00 -2.48
N ARG A 17 -5.81 -2.28 -2.93
CA ARG A 17 -5.70 -0.84 -3.13
C ARG A 17 -5.45 -0.12 -1.80
N VAL A 18 -6.22 -0.46 -0.78
CA VAL A 18 -6.07 0.16 0.53
C VAL A 18 -4.70 -0.14 1.12
N THR A 19 -4.28 -1.40 1.01
CA THR A 19 -2.98 -1.81 1.53
C THR A 19 -1.85 -1.05 0.84
N PHE A 20 -1.95 -0.89 -0.46
CA PHE A 20 -0.94 -0.16 -1.22
C PHE A 20 -0.86 1.30 -0.77
N HIS A 21 -2.02 1.93 -0.57
CA HIS A 21 -2.05 3.32 -0.14
C HIS A 21 -1.44 3.50 1.24
N ARG A 22 -1.74 2.59 2.13
CA ARG A 22 -1.20 2.67 3.49
C ARG A 22 0.32 2.52 3.49
N ALA A 23 0.83 1.58 2.70
CA ALA A 23 2.26 1.38 2.61
C ALA A 23 2.95 2.61 2.04
N LYS A 24 2.35 3.19 1.01
CA LYS A 24 2.90 4.37 0.37
C LYS A 24 2.94 5.55 1.35
N GLN A 25 1.88 5.70 2.11
CA GLN A 25 1.80 6.81 3.06
C GLN A 25 2.83 6.65 4.17
N LYS A 26 3.05 5.42 4.60
CA LYS A 26 4.03 5.16 5.64
C LYS A 26 5.44 5.49 5.17
N ILE A 27 5.74 5.16 3.93
CA ILE A 27 7.05 5.47 3.36
C ILE A 27 7.24 6.98 3.28
N GLN A 28 6.21 7.70 2.88
CA GLN A 28 6.29 9.15 2.80
C GLN A 28 6.52 9.78 4.17
N ASP A 29 5.89 9.21 5.19
CA ASP A 29 6.09 9.71 6.55
C ASP A 29 7.53 9.51 7.00
N MET A 30 8.11 8.38 6.67
CA MET A 30 9.48 8.10 7.04
C MET A 30 10.44 9.07 6.35
N LEU A 31 10.19 9.35 5.08
CA LEU A 31 11.01 10.29 4.34
C LEU A 31 10.90 11.70 4.90
N LYS A 32 9.71 12.07 5.34
CA LYS A 32 9.52 13.38 5.94
C LYS A 32 10.35 13.54 7.20
N GLU A 33 10.40 12.52 8.01
CA GLU A 33 11.16 12.57 9.24
C GLU A 33 12.65 12.74 8.96
N GLU A 34 13.12 12.08 7.92
CA GLU A 34 14.53 12.20 7.56
C GLU A 34 14.88 13.58 7.05
N ASP A 35 13.91 14.26 6.48
CA ASP A 35 14.15 15.56 5.89
C ASP A 35 14.44 16.63 6.95
N LYS A 36 14.17 16.35 8.17
CA LYS A 36 14.49 17.26 9.25
C LYS A 36 15.94 17.13 9.66
#